data_e8290e0c884dc3e10af1c4bdba1a73fa
#
_entry.id   e8290e0c884dc3e10af1c4bdba1a73fa
#
_cell.length_a   1.000
_cell.length_b   1.000
_cell.length_c   1.000
_cell.angle_alpha   90.00
_cell.angle_beta   90.00
_cell.angle_gamma   90.00
#
_symmetry.space_group_name_H-M   'P 1'
#
loop_
_entity.id
_entity.type
_entity.pdbx_description
1 polymer ?
#
loop_
_entity_poly.entity_id
_entity_poly.type
_entity_poly.pdbx_seq_one_letter_code
_entity_poly.pdbx_strand_id
1 'polypeptide(L)'
;MANICFVSLKIEFRSKRAALKVNAFLTQLKEAADQQRKGFYAGSDRYIFDAAFYVYEKEVSMAYWVKWGYSDEEVIALIKFLNEITPIKSLLLHYEEGGSLEYGEYIYSAGTLSCRELPVSHYPNATDSDSDQELLQQAFERYGTTRLIPFS
;
A
#
# COMPACT_ATOMS: atom_id res chain seq x y z
N MET A 1 -10.62 -2.38 19.80
CA MET A 1 -11.01 -2.40 18.38
C MET A 1 -9.78 -2.31 17.51
N ALA A 2 -9.76 -3.09 16.45
CA ALA A 2 -8.69 -2.95 15.47
C ALA A 2 -8.87 -1.65 14.68
N ASN A 3 -7.80 -0.91 14.49
CA ASN A 3 -7.81 0.25 13.63
C ASN A 3 -7.89 -0.21 12.16
N ILE A 4 -8.66 0.50 11.36
CA ILE A 4 -8.81 0.21 9.95
C ILE A 4 -7.91 1.16 9.18
N CYS A 5 -7.12 0.59 8.30
CA CYS A 5 -6.16 1.32 7.48
C CYS A 5 -6.62 1.28 6.02
N PHE A 6 -6.71 2.45 5.42
CA PHE A 6 -6.94 2.57 3.98
C PHE A 6 -5.61 2.56 3.25
N VAL A 7 -5.54 1.76 2.19
CA VAL A 7 -4.32 1.60 1.40
C VAL A 7 -4.59 1.90 -0.06
N SER A 8 -3.71 2.69 -0.66
CA SER A 8 -3.66 2.94 -2.09
C SER A 8 -2.32 2.44 -2.61
N LEU A 9 -2.36 1.56 -3.59
CA LEU A 9 -1.18 0.93 -4.15
C LEU A 9 -1.14 1.17 -5.66
N LYS A 10 0.01 1.65 -6.15
CA LYS A 10 0.27 1.83 -7.57
C LYS A 10 1.53 1.06 -7.94
N ILE A 11 1.41 0.20 -8.95
CA ILE A 11 2.52 -0.62 -9.41
C ILE A 11 2.73 -0.34 -10.88
N GLU A 12 3.93 0.09 -11.26
CA GLU A 12 4.30 0.31 -12.65
C GLU A 12 5.11 -0.88 -13.16
N PHE A 13 4.74 -1.37 -14.32
CA PHE A 13 5.40 -2.48 -15.01
C PHE A 13 6.12 -1.96 -16.27
N ARG A 14 6.95 -2.80 -16.85
CA ARG A 14 7.71 -2.45 -18.05
C ARG A 14 6.88 -2.53 -19.33
N SER A 15 5.73 -3.22 -19.27
CA SER A 15 4.85 -3.37 -20.42
C SER A 15 3.40 -3.43 -19.98
N LYS A 16 2.51 -3.09 -20.91
CA LYS A 16 1.06 -3.21 -20.71
C LYS A 16 0.66 -4.67 -20.49
N ARG A 17 1.30 -5.58 -21.20
CA ARG A 17 1.04 -7.03 -21.06
C ARG A 17 1.34 -7.52 -19.65
N ALA A 18 2.44 -7.08 -19.07
CA ALA A 18 2.80 -7.42 -17.69
C ALA A 18 1.77 -6.87 -16.70
N ALA A 19 1.32 -5.64 -16.88
CA ALA A 19 0.29 -5.04 -16.03
C ALA A 19 -1.02 -5.84 -16.09
N LEU A 20 -1.46 -6.22 -17.27
CA LEU A 20 -2.68 -7.01 -17.45
C LEU A 20 -2.56 -8.40 -16.80
N LYS A 21 -1.41 -9.04 -16.93
CA LYS A 21 -1.12 -10.34 -16.32
C LYS A 21 -1.24 -10.28 -14.79
N VAL A 22 -0.61 -9.29 -14.19
CA VAL A 22 -0.63 -9.13 -12.73
C VAL A 22 -2.03 -8.79 -12.24
N ASN A 23 -2.72 -7.90 -12.93
CA ASN A 23 -4.09 -7.56 -12.54
C ASN A 23 -5.01 -8.79 -12.55
N ALA A 24 -4.93 -9.61 -13.58
CA ALA A 24 -5.72 -10.84 -13.68
C ALA A 24 -5.38 -11.80 -12.53
N PHE A 25 -4.09 -11.97 -12.23
CA PHE A 25 -3.63 -12.84 -11.17
C PHE A 25 -4.11 -12.36 -9.78
N LEU A 26 -3.97 -11.07 -9.49
CA LEU A 26 -4.42 -10.50 -8.22
C LEU A 26 -5.93 -10.58 -8.06
N THR A 27 -6.68 -10.38 -9.15
CA THR A 27 -8.13 -10.51 -9.14
C THR A 27 -8.55 -11.93 -8.78
N GLN A 28 -7.90 -12.94 -9.36
CA GLN A 28 -8.17 -14.34 -9.04
C GLN A 28 -7.86 -14.67 -7.58
N LEU A 29 -6.74 -14.16 -7.07
CA LEU A 29 -6.37 -14.36 -5.66
C LEU A 29 -7.39 -13.72 -4.72
N LYS A 30 -7.86 -12.53 -5.05
CA LYS A 30 -8.88 -11.85 -4.26
C LYS A 30 -10.18 -12.65 -4.23
N GLU A 31 -10.64 -13.13 -5.36
CA GLU A 31 -11.85 -13.94 -5.45
C GLU A 31 -11.75 -15.21 -4.59
N ALA A 32 -10.61 -15.90 -4.68
CA ALA A 32 -10.36 -17.09 -3.86
C ALA A 32 -10.30 -16.75 -2.36
N ALA A 33 -9.66 -15.65 -2.00
CA ALA A 33 -9.54 -15.21 -0.62
C ALA A 33 -10.89 -14.79 -0.04
N ASP A 34 -11.73 -14.11 -0.82
CA ASP A 34 -13.07 -13.71 -0.40
C ASP A 34 -13.94 -14.93 -0.05
N GLN A 35 -13.83 -16.01 -0.83
CA GLN A 35 -14.54 -17.26 -0.55
C GLN A 35 -14.06 -17.94 0.74
N GLN A 36 -12.78 -17.85 1.05
CA GLN A 36 -12.15 -18.50 2.20
C GLN A 36 -11.92 -17.58 3.38
N ARG A 37 -12.16 -16.29 3.23
CA ARG A 37 -11.90 -15.25 4.23
C ARG A 37 -10.44 -15.26 4.72
N LYS A 38 -9.49 -15.37 3.79
CA LYS A 38 -8.05 -15.38 4.05
C LYS A 38 -7.37 -14.23 3.32
N GLY A 39 -6.14 -13.91 3.73
CA GLY A 39 -5.30 -12.99 2.98
C GLY A 39 -5.07 -13.46 1.55
N PHE A 40 -4.89 -12.53 0.62
CA PHE A 40 -4.85 -12.89 -0.80
C PHE A 40 -3.49 -12.74 -1.47
N TYR A 41 -2.47 -12.28 -0.78
CA TYR A 41 -1.13 -12.27 -1.35
C TYR A 41 -0.11 -12.93 -0.42
N ALA A 42 0.99 -13.39 -1.00
CA ALA A 42 1.98 -14.16 -0.27
C ALA A 42 2.58 -13.37 0.90
N GLY A 43 2.78 -14.06 2.01
CA GLY A 43 3.34 -13.47 3.22
C GLY A 43 2.34 -12.68 4.06
N SER A 44 1.05 -12.67 3.68
CA SER A 44 0.03 -11.98 4.44
C SER A 44 -1.09 -12.92 4.84
N ASP A 45 -1.36 -12.99 6.15
CA ASP A 45 -2.55 -13.63 6.69
C ASP A 45 -3.71 -12.65 6.85
N ARG A 46 -3.51 -11.41 6.42
CA ARG A 46 -4.51 -10.37 6.57
C ARG A 46 -5.61 -10.50 5.54
N TYR A 47 -6.83 -10.40 6.01
CA TYR A 47 -7.97 -10.26 5.13
C TYR A 47 -8.02 -8.83 4.60
N ILE A 48 -8.06 -8.70 3.29
CA ILE A 48 -8.21 -7.43 2.58
C ILE A 48 -9.66 -7.33 2.14
N PHE A 49 -10.32 -6.23 2.48
CA PHE A 49 -11.72 -6.06 2.15
C PHE A 49 -11.93 -4.80 1.31
N ASP A 50 -13.02 -4.82 0.54
CA ASP A 50 -13.42 -3.74 -0.37
C ASP A 50 -12.32 -3.36 -1.35
N ALA A 51 -11.57 -4.36 -1.84
CA ALA A 51 -10.51 -4.12 -2.80
C ALA A 51 -11.05 -3.81 -4.19
N ALA A 52 -10.51 -2.74 -4.79
CA ALA A 52 -10.79 -2.35 -6.17
C ALA A 52 -9.48 -2.37 -6.96
N PHE A 53 -9.54 -2.90 -8.18
CA PHE A 53 -8.38 -3.03 -9.05
C PHE A 53 -8.64 -2.29 -10.36
N TYR A 54 -7.63 -1.54 -10.81
CA TYR A 54 -7.70 -0.82 -12.08
C TYR A 54 -6.40 -1.00 -12.84
N VAL A 55 -6.51 -1.20 -14.15
CA VAL A 55 -5.35 -1.24 -15.05
C VAL A 55 -5.45 -0.07 -16.01
N TYR A 56 -4.38 0.68 -16.10
CA TYR A 56 -4.24 1.73 -17.09
C TYR A 56 -2.81 1.69 -17.64
N GLU A 57 -2.69 1.43 -18.94
CA GLU A 57 -1.40 1.32 -19.62
C GLU A 57 -0.47 0.31 -18.92
N LYS A 58 0.64 0.77 -18.36
CA LYS A 58 1.64 -0.06 -17.68
C LYS A 58 1.44 -0.11 -16.17
N GLU A 59 0.36 0.45 -15.67
CA GLU A 59 0.11 0.61 -14.24
C GLU A 59 -1.07 -0.22 -13.76
N VAL A 60 -0.90 -0.86 -12.61
CA VAL A 60 -1.98 -1.46 -11.85
C VAL A 60 -2.19 -0.63 -10.60
N SER A 61 -3.41 -0.15 -10.39
CA SER A 61 -3.80 0.59 -9.20
C SER A 61 -4.74 -0.25 -8.36
N MET A 62 -4.52 -0.26 -7.05
CA MET A 62 -5.37 -0.95 -6.08
C MET A 62 -5.74 0.02 -4.96
N ALA A 63 -6.96 -0.08 -4.48
CA ALA A 63 -7.38 0.57 -3.25
C ALA A 63 -8.10 -0.46 -2.39
N TYR A 64 -7.75 -0.55 -1.11
CA TYR A 64 -8.31 -1.55 -0.23
C TYR A 64 -8.19 -1.15 1.24
N TRP A 65 -8.87 -1.90 2.09
CA TRP A 65 -8.84 -1.72 3.53
C TRP A 65 -8.18 -2.92 4.19
N VAL A 66 -7.39 -2.68 5.22
CA VAL A 66 -6.82 -3.73 6.06
C VAL A 66 -6.98 -3.33 7.52
N LYS A 67 -6.91 -4.30 8.42
CA LYS A 67 -6.79 -4.03 9.84
C LYS A 67 -5.33 -3.76 10.16
N TRP A 68 -5.07 -2.75 10.97
CA TRP A 68 -3.74 -2.29 11.38
C TRP A 68 -2.94 -1.66 10.22
N GLY A 69 -1.83 -1.03 10.54
CA GLY A 69 -0.95 -0.43 9.56
C GLY A 69 -0.04 -1.42 8.86
N TYR A 70 0.86 -0.92 8.03
CA TYR A 70 1.84 -1.73 7.31
C TYR A 70 3.18 -1.72 8.01
N SER A 71 3.90 -2.85 7.92
CA SER A 71 5.28 -2.96 8.37
C SER A 71 6.23 -3.06 7.17
N ASP A 72 7.50 -2.79 7.41
CA ASP A 72 8.54 -2.89 6.38
C ASP A 72 8.59 -4.32 5.80
N GLU A 73 8.49 -5.34 6.66
CA GLU A 73 8.54 -6.74 6.25
C GLU A 73 7.39 -7.11 5.32
N GLU A 74 6.20 -6.59 5.57
CA GLU A 74 5.04 -6.84 4.72
C GLU A 74 5.21 -6.24 3.34
N VAL A 75 5.75 -5.03 3.26
CA VAL A 75 6.00 -4.36 1.98
C VAL A 75 7.10 -5.08 1.20
N ILE A 76 8.17 -5.49 1.88
CA ILE A 76 9.23 -6.29 1.26
C ILE A 76 8.66 -7.60 0.70
N ALA A 77 7.83 -8.29 1.47
CA ALA A 77 7.19 -9.53 1.04
C ALA A 77 6.29 -9.30 -0.19
N LEU A 78 5.55 -8.21 -0.22
CA LEU A 78 4.70 -7.85 -1.35
C LEU A 78 5.53 -7.60 -2.61
N ILE A 79 6.62 -6.84 -2.50
CA ILE A 79 7.51 -6.56 -3.64
C ILE A 79 8.11 -7.87 -4.19
N LYS A 80 8.61 -8.73 -3.31
CA LYS A 80 9.16 -10.04 -3.71
C LYS A 80 8.12 -10.91 -4.40
N PHE A 81 6.92 -10.96 -3.85
CA PHE A 81 5.81 -11.70 -4.44
C PHE A 81 5.48 -11.22 -5.86
N LEU A 82 5.38 -9.89 -6.04
CA LEU A 82 5.09 -9.31 -7.35
C LEU A 82 6.21 -9.59 -8.35
N ASN A 83 7.46 -9.48 -7.92
CA ASN A 83 8.61 -9.75 -8.78
C ASN A 83 8.70 -11.21 -9.22
N GLU A 84 8.14 -12.14 -8.45
CA GLU A 84 8.04 -13.54 -8.87
C GLU A 84 7.05 -13.74 -10.01
N ILE A 85 6.01 -12.93 -10.07
CA ILE A 85 5.03 -12.98 -11.16
C ILE A 85 5.62 -12.34 -12.42
N THR A 86 6.09 -11.12 -12.29
CA THR A 86 6.78 -10.37 -13.34
C THR A 86 7.54 -9.19 -12.69
N PRO A 87 8.75 -8.88 -13.16
CA PRO A 87 9.52 -7.77 -12.57
C PRO A 87 8.74 -6.46 -12.61
N ILE A 88 8.70 -5.77 -11.49
CA ILE A 88 8.06 -4.46 -11.40
C ILE A 88 9.09 -3.36 -11.62
N LYS A 89 8.66 -2.23 -12.20
CA LYS A 89 9.50 -1.07 -12.39
C LYS A 89 9.49 -0.18 -11.15
N SER A 90 8.31 0.09 -10.61
CA SER A 90 8.15 0.88 -9.39
C SER A 90 6.89 0.48 -8.64
N LEU A 91 6.86 0.82 -7.36
CA LEU A 91 5.70 0.61 -6.50
C LEU A 91 5.59 1.79 -5.56
N LEU A 92 4.37 2.31 -5.43
CA LEU A 92 4.02 3.33 -4.45
C LEU A 92 2.87 2.79 -3.61
N LEU A 93 3.10 2.61 -2.34
CA LEU A 93 2.07 2.21 -1.37
C LEU A 93 1.85 3.35 -0.40
N HIS A 94 0.64 3.87 -0.38
CA HIS A 94 0.21 4.93 0.51
C HIS A 94 -0.77 4.35 1.52
N TYR A 95 -0.61 4.66 2.80
CA TYR A 95 -1.53 4.19 3.82
C TYR A 95 -1.96 5.31 4.75
N GLU A 96 -3.21 5.21 5.21
CA GLU A 96 -3.81 6.13 6.17
C GLU A 96 -4.56 5.33 7.23
N GLU A 97 -4.24 5.54 8.49
CA GLU A 97 -4.94 4.93 9.61
C GLU A 97 -5.60 6.01 10.44
N GLY A 98 -6.92 6.12 10.32
CA GLY A 98 -7.66 7.24 10.93
C GLY A 98 -7.66 7.23 12.45
N GLY A 99 -7.65 6.03 13.07
CA GLY A 99 -7.72 5.91 14.52
C GLY A 99 -6.47 6.42 15.24
N SER A 100 -5.29 6.12 14.70
CA SER A 100 -4.00 6.55 15.26
C SER A 100 -3.37 7.72 14.50
N LEU A 101 -4.04 8.22 13.46
CA LEU A 101 -3.55 9.28 12.59
C LEU A 101 -2.20 8.96 11.94
N GLU A 102 -1.96 7.68 11.69
CA GLU A 102 -0.76 7.25 10.95
C GLU A 102 -0.94 7.50 9.47
N TYR A 103 0.10 8.05 8.85
CA TYR A 103 0.10 8.43 7.45
C TYR A 103 1.51 8.24 6.89
N GLY A 104 1.61 7.46 5.82
CA GLY A 104 2.92 7.21 5.25
C GLY A 104 2.87 6.63 3.86
N GLU A 105 4.05 6.53 3.26
CA GLU A 105 4.24 5.99 1.93
C GLU A 105 5.47 5.09 1.89
N TYR A 106 5.35 3.99 1.16
CA TYR A 106 6.49 3.18 0.76
C TYR A 106 6.73 3.38 -0.73
N ILE A 107 7.97 3.64 -1.09
CA ILE A 107 8.37 3.90 -2.48
C ILE A 107 9.47 2.92 -2.87
N TYR A 108 9.19 2.10 -3.88
CA TYR A 108 10.18 1.19 -4.47
C TYR A 108 10.44 1.63 -5.91
N SER A 109 11.69 1.87 -6.23
CA SER A 109 12.10 2.25 -7.58
C SER A 109 13.58 1.95 -7.77
N ALA A 110 13.93 1.38 -8.91
CA ALA A 110 15.32 1.07 -9.29
C ALA A 110 16.06 0.25 -8.21
N GLY A 111 15.36 -0.71 -7.59
CA GLY A 111 15.95 -1.58 -6.57
C GLY A 111 16.09 -0.95 -5.19
N THR A 112 15.62 0.26 -5.01
CA THR A 112 15.69 0.99 -3.73
C THR A 112 14.31 1.12 -3.12
N LEU A 113 14.19 0.72 -1.85
CA LEU A 113 12.96 0.87 -1.08
C LEU A 113 13.16 1.93 0.00
N SER A 114 12.23 2.86 0.07
CA SER A 114 12.21 3.90 1.10
C SER A 114 10.82 4.03 1.71
N CYS A 115 10.78 4.57 2.91
CA CYS A 115 9.53 4.88 3.59
C CYS A 115 9.55 6.34 4.00
N ARG A 116 8.45 7.04 3.73
CA ARG A 116 8.24 8.40 4.20
C ARG A 116 7.11 8.39 5.20
N GLU A 117 7.39 8.86 6.41
CA GLU A 117 6.45 8.85 7.52
C GLU A 117 6.26 10.25 8.08
N LEU A 118 5.09 10.48 8.66
CA LEU A 118 4.85 11.68 9.44
C LEU A 118 5.25 11.42 10.90
N PRO A 119 6.23 12.16 11.46
CA PRO A 119 6.57 12.00 12.87
C PRO A 119 5.38 12.30 13.79
N VAL A 120 5.26 11.55 14.88
CA VAL A 120 4.16 11.70 15.85
C VAL A 120 4.08 13.13 16.39
N SER A 121 5.23 13.80 16.56
CA SER A 121 5.28 15.20 17.04
C SER A 121 4.61 16.19 16.11
N HIS A 122 4.37 15.83 14.87
CA HIS A 122 3.72 16.68 13.86
C HIS A 122 2.31 16.22 13.50
N TYR A 123 1.76 15.25 14.23
CA TYR A 123 0.39 14.82 14.00
C TYR A 123 -0.55 15.96 14.36
N PRO A 124 -1.52 16.28 13.48
CA PRO A 124 -2.51 17.29 13.78
C PRO A 124 -3.45 16.82 14.88
N ASN A 125 -4.03 17.76 15.62
CA ASN A 125 -5.09 17.44 16.57
C ASN A 125 -6.35 17.07 15.80
N ALA A 126 -6.88 15.89 16.06
CA ALA A 126 -8.12 15.43 15.43
C ALA A 126 -9.29 16.23 15.95
N THR A 127 -10.01 16.92 15.06
CA THR A 127 -11.19 17.71 15.40
C THR A 127 -12.44 17.21 14.70
N ASP A 128 -12.35 16.90 13.41
CA ASP A 128 -13.46 16.44 12.56
C ASP A 128 -12.92 15.53 11.46
N SER A 129 -13.68 14.51 11.09
CA SER A 129 -13.23 13.46 10.18
C SER A 129 -12.82 13.96 8.78
N ASP A 130 -13.54 14.92 8.21
CA ASP A 130 -13.25 15.39 6.84
C ASP A 130 -12.08 16.37 6.80
N SER A 131 -11.92 17.21 7.83
CA SER A 131 -10.80 18.13 7.94
C SER A 131 -9.52 17.44 8.42
N ASP A 132 -9.64 16.32 9.13
CA ASP A 132 -8.49 15.59 9.67
C ASP A 132 -7.62 14.99 8.57
N GLN A 133 -8.21 14.42 7.51
CA GLN A 133 -7.46 13.88 6.39
C GLN A 133 -6.68 14.95 5.64
N GLU A 134 -7.29 16.10 5.40
CA GLU A 134 -6.64 17.22 4.73
C GLU A 134 -5.49 17.77 5.57
N LEU A 135 -5.71 17.94 6.87
CA LEU A 135 -4.67 18.40 7.80
C LEU A 135 -3.52 17.39 7.89
N LEU A 136 -3.84 16.10 7.92
CA LEU A 136 -2.85 15.03 7.96
C LEU A 136 -2.00 15.02 6.69
N GLN A 137 -2.63 15.18 5.52
CA GLN A 137 -1.92 15.27 4.26
C GLN A 137 -0.99 16.48 4.19
N GLN A 138 -1.48 17.65 4.63
CA GLN A 138 -0.67 18.87 4.69
C GLN A 138 0.53 18.71 5.63
N ALA A 139 0.31 18.13 6.81
CA ALA A 139 1.40 17.86 7.75
C ALA A 139 2.42 16.89 7.17
N PHE A 140 1.96 15.86 6.47
CA PHE A 140 2.85 14.88 5.81
C PHE A 140 3.70 15.54 4.73
N GLU A 141 3.11 16.38 3.89
CA GLU A 141 3.85 17.09 2.85
C GLU A 141 4.93 18.01 3.44
N ARG A 142 4.62 18.64 4.56
CA ARG A 142 5.52 19.62 5.19
C ARG A 142 6.56 18.98 6.10
N TYR A 143 6.20 17.96 6.86
CA TYR A 143 7.04 17.40 7.92
C TYR A 143 7.41 15.93 7.72
N GLY A 144 6.96 15.30 6.65
CA GLY A 144 7.29 13.90 6.40
C GLY A 144 8.80 13.68 6.30
N THR A 145 9.29 12.62 6.95
CA THR A 145 10.70 12.24 6.93
C THR A 145 10.88 10.93 6.18
N THR A 146 11.96 10.85 5.40
CA THR A 146 12.26 9.67 4.58
C THR A 146 13.39 8.86 5.22
N ARG A 147 13.21 7.53 5.26
CA ARG A 147 14.26 6.59 5.64
C ARG A 147 14.40 5.52 4.56
N LEU A 148 15.63 5.07 4.35
CA LEU A 148 15.90 3.95 3.45
C LEU A 148 15.65 2.64 4.18
N ILE A 149 15.10 1.66 3.45
CA ILE A 149 14.86 0.33 3.98
C ILE A 149 15.79 -0.64 3.25
N PRO A 150 16.62 -1.41 3.98
CA PRO A 150 17.46 -2.43 3.35
C PRO A 150 16.59 -3.43 2.59
N PHE A 151 16.92 -3.63 1.33
CA PHE A 151 16.18 -4.51 0.43
C PHE A 151 17.17 -5.36 -0.36
N SER A 152 17.06 -6.66 -0.20
CA SER A 152 17.93 -7.60 -0.90
C SER A 152 17.16 -8.79 -1.45
#